data_500280a3f526022f2a64a3c8cd311097
#
_entry.id   500280a3f526022f2a64a3c8cd311097
#
_cell.length_a   1.000
_cell.length_b   1.000
_cell.length_c   1.000
_cell.angle_alpha   90.00
_cell.angle_beta   90.00
_cell.angle_gamma   90.00
#
_symmetry.space_group_name_H-M   'P 1'
#
loop_
_entity.id
_entity.type
_entity.pdbx_description
1 polymer ?
#
loop_
_entity_poly.entity_id
_entity_poly.type
_entity_poly.pdbx_seq_one_letter_code
_entity_poly.pdbx_strand_id
1 'polypeptide(L)'
;MSGLVNLQVKLPQWKKPAHEIFIGKDVLELLSTSMYIDPLTMYREYIQNAADASDSDKDHAEVHHGGTVQIKINRQERSILISDDGLGLGERDFYKRLTSIGGSAKRGTNARGFRGVGRLAGLAYCQELIFRTRPAGKDAVYELRWDSRRIRDLLRSADAHLDLAGIISESIEARTLSAAGYPEHFFQVELRNVVRHRDDRLLNELEVSQYLSQVAPVAFHPEFAFGKDIASYLAANGVRYTPLSVEIEGSGQIFRPHRDKIIVGGKTLTLLPPDMFTTLDRDGECSAVTWILHHDYLGSLPKSTMVNGWRLRSGDVQVGGSDILEDLFPESRFNGWAIAETHVVSRKIIPNGRRDNYEQSAHFSDLLTRLTPTAKDIAHRCRTSSITRNALQRHEADLAKCEEGIAIASKARTPAFVVASLRDEITTTLSALEKSTQRELFTGSEGDAFQLRIKKITNKLKGLPEEPDSADALQDFPPAQRQIIKDVIETIYLIESSSDAADRLVGKILSKLRNKRKPK
;
A
#
# COMPACT_ATOMS: atom_id res chain seq x y z
N MET A 1 -22.61 54.79 -50.34
CA MET A 1 -22.91 53.36 -50.59
C MET A 1 -21.61 52.62 -50.69
N SER A 2 -21.16 52.02 -49.61
CA SER A 2 -19.92 51.22 -49.61
C SER A 2 -20.31 49.75 -49.74
N GLY A 3 -19.95 49.15 -50.91
CA GLY A 3 -20.19 47.73 -51.17
C GLY A 3 -19.25 46.88 -50.35
N LEU A 4 -19.78 46.14 -49.40
CA LEU A 4 -19.09 45.04 -48.70
C LEU A 4 -18.93 43.86 -49.67
N VAL A 5 -17.70 43.66 -50.17
CA VAL A 5 -17.32 42.48 -50.94
C VAL A 5 -17.16 41.33 -49.96
N ASN A 6 -18.09 40.42 -49.95
CA ASN A 6 -18.06 39.18 -49.14
C ASN A 6 -17.11 38.18 -49.83
N LEU A 7 -15.83 38.20 -49.47
CA LEU A 7 -14.83 37.20 -49.86
C LEU A 7 -15.08 35.91 -49.07
N GLN A 8 -15.93 35.02 -49.62
CA GLN A 8 -16.01 33.64 -49.19
C GLN A 8 -14.70 32.90 -49.55
N VAL A 9 -13.74 32.87 -48.66
CA VAL A 9 -12.57 32.01 -48.78
C VAL A 9 -13.06 30.57 -48.59
N LYS A 10 -13.22 29.81 -49.68
CA LYS A 10 -13.45 28.36 -49.63
C LYS A 10 -12.20 27.72 -49.07
N LEU A 11 -12.23 27.33 -47.79
CA LEU A 11 -11.17 26.51 -47.17
C LEU A 11 -11.06 25.18 -47.96
N PRO A 12 -9.84 24.71 -48.23
CA PRO A 12 -9.64 23.43 -48.91
C PRO A 12 -10.28 22.30 -48.10
N GLN A 13 -11.07 21.46 -48.76
CA GLN A 13 -11.71 20.32 -48.12
C GLN A 13 -10.70 19.25 -47.79
N TRP A 14 -10.75 18.72 -46.56
CA TRP A 14 -9.98 17.55 -46.15
C TRP A 14 -10.38 16.32 -46.98
N LYS A 15 -9.36 15.64 -47.58
CA LYS A 15 -9.56 14.40 -48.32
C LYS A 15 -8.81 13.28 -47.63
N LYS A 16 -9.38 12.06 -47.65
CA LYS A 16 -8.66 10.87 -47.21
C LYS A 16 -7.47 10.61 -48.16
N PRO A 17 -6.27 10.30 -47.62
CA PRO A 17 -5.14 9.94 -48.47
C PRO A 17 -5.45 8.65 -49.22
N ALA A 18 -4.98 8.57 -50.48
CA ALA A 18 -5.19 7.43 -51.37
C ALA A 18 -4.12 6.32 -51.20
N HIS A 19 -3.44 6.28 -50.06
CA HIS A 19 -2.38 5.30 -49.78
C HIS A 19 -2.88 4.19 -48.86
N GLU A 20 -2.35 2.99 -49.05
CA GLU A 20 -2.50 1.91 -48.05
C GLU A 20 -1.84 2.31 -46.74
N ILE A 21 -2.53 2.04 -45.64
CA ILE A 21 -1.99 2.29 -44.29
C ILE A 21 -1.13 1.09 -43.92
N PHE A 22 0.18 1.30 -43.79
CA PHE A 22 1.13 0.30 -43.34
C PHE A 22 1.29 0.38 -41.83
N ILE A 23 1.18 -0.76 -41.12
CA ILE A 23 1.45 -0.86 -39.69
C ILE A 23 2.81 -1.53 -39.49
N GLY A 24 3.81 -0.75 -39.13
CA GLY A 24 5.17 -1.23 -38.92
C GLY A 24 5.30 -2.24 -37.79
N LYS A 25 6.31 -3.11 -37.89
CA LYS A 25 6.62 -4.19 -36.94
C LYS A 25 6.89 -3.70 -35.49
N ASP A 26 7.41 -2.49 -35.35
CA ASP A 26 7.78 -1.91 -34.05
C ASP A 26 6.58 -1.73 -33.10
N VAL A 27 5.36 -1.69 -33.64
CA VAL A 27 4.13 -1.70 -32.84
C VAL A 27 4.03 -2.95 -31.96
N LEU A 28 4.50 -4.12 -32.43
CA LEU A 28 4.50 -5.35 -31.62
C LEU A 28 5.51 -5.27 -30.48
N GLU A 29 6.65 -4.63 -30.68
CA GLU A 29 7.63 -4.40 -29.63
C GLU A 29 7.06 -3.50 -28.53
N LEU A 30 6.42 -2.39 -28.91
CA LEU A 30 5.75 -1.49 -27.97
C LEU A 30 4.67 -2.20 -27.16
N LEU A 31 3.91 -3.10 -27.75
CA LEU A 31 2.81 -3.82 -27.13
C LEU A 31 3.26 -5.02 -26.30
N SER A 32 4.41 -5.61 -26.57
CA SER A 32 4.88 -6.82 -25.88
C SER A 32 5.93 -6.55 -24.80
N THR A 33 6.95 -5.75 -25.08
CA THR A 33 8.11 -5.57 -24.20
C THR A 33 8.08 -4.25 -23.42
N SER A 34 7.60 -3.17 -24.05
CA SER A 34 7.68 -1.82 -23.45
C SER A 34 6.45 -1.47 -22.61
N MET A 35 5.36 -2.25 -22.70
CA MET A 35 4.11 -1.92 -22.01
C MET A 35 4.14 -2.23 -20.50
N TYR A 36 4.89 -3.24 -20.06
CA TYR A 36 4.88 -3.67 -18.66
C TYR A 36 6.25 -3.45 -18.01
N ILE A 37 6.30 -2.56 -17.01
CA ILE A 37 7.51 -2.28 -16.24
C ILE A 37 7.78 -3.39 -15.22
N ASP A 38 6.73 -3.89 -14.55
CA ASP A 38 6.82 -4.99 -13.61
C ASP A 38 6.42 -6.31 -14.30
N PRO A 39 7.33 -7.30 -14.37
CA PRO A 39 7.04 -8.58 -14.99
C PRO A 39 5.88 -9.35 -14.35
N LEU A 40 5.61 -9.16 -13.05
CA LEU A 40 4.49 -9.80 -12.34
C LEU A 40 3.12 -9.37 -12.90
N THR A 41 3.06 -8.25 -13.63
CA THR A 41 1.85 -7.79 -14.32
C THR A 41 1.28 -8.84 -15.28
N MET A 42 2.12 -9.69 -15.85
CA MET A 42 1.71 -10.82 -16.69
C MET A 42 0.71 -11.75 -15.96
N TYR A 43 0.99 -12.09 -14.70
CA TYR A 43 0.06 -12.90 -13.90
C TYR A 43 -1.29 -12.20 -13.72
N ARG A 44 -1.29 -10.89 -13.41
CA ARG A 44 -2.53 -10.11 -13.28
C ARG A 44 -3.37 -10.15 -14.56
N GLU A 45 -2.75 -10.02 -15.73
CA GLU A 45 -3.46 -10.03 -17.01
C GLU A 45 -4.13 -11.39 -17.26
N TYR A 46 -3.47 -12.50 -16.95
CA TYR A 46 -4.06 -13.84 -17.15
C TYR A 46 -5.15 -14.14 -16.12
N ILE A 47 -4.94 -13.81 -14.85
CA ILE A 47 -5.97 -13.95 -13.81
C ILE A 47 -7.21 -13.10 -14.13
N GLN A 48 -7.00 -11.89 -14.65
CA GLN A 48 -8.12 -11.04 -15.07
C GLN A 48 -8.87 -11.63 -16.27
N ASN A 49 -8.18 -12.23 -17.22
CA ASN A 49 -8.84 -12.92 -18.33
C ASN A 49 -9.67 -14.10 -17.85
N ALA A 50 -9.18 -14.86 -16.86
CA ALA A 50 -9.92 -15.94 -16.21
C ALA A 50 -11.17 -15.40 -15.48
N ALA A 51 -11.04 -14.29 -14.75
CA ALA A 51 -12.18 -13.64 -14.10
C ALA A 51 -13.24 -13.17 -15.09
N ASP A 52 -12.82 -12.59 -16.22
CA ASP A 52 -13.75 -12.18 -17.29
C ASP A 52 -14.45 -13.36 -17.96
N ALA A 53 -13.76 -14.50 -18.09
CA ALA A 53 -14.33 -15.74 -18.61
C ALA A 53 -15.37 -16.30 -17.64
N SER A 54 -15.01 -16.48 -16.36
CA SER A 54 -15.93 -16.96 -15.32
C SER A 54 -17.19 -16.10 -15.20
N ASP A 55 -17.09 -14.80 -15.39
CA ASP A 55 -18.25 -13.91 -15.34
C ASP A 55 -19.16 -14.02 -16.58
N SER A 56 -18.60 -14.33 -17.74
CA SER A 56 -19.37 -14.56 -18.96
C SER A 56 -20.14 -15.87 -18.89
N ASP A 57 -19.59 -16.85 -18.18
CA ASP A 57 -20.20 -18.17 -18.01
C ASP A 57 -21.44 -18.14 -17.09
N LYS A 58 -21.53 -17.14 -16.20
CA LYS A 58 -22.70 -16.93 -15.30
C LYS A 58 -23.99 -16.60 -16.03
N ASP A 59 -23.89 -16.01 -17.20
CA ASP A 59 -25.06 -15.72 -18.05
C ASP A 59 -25.68 -17.01 -18.63
N HIS A 60 -25.00 -18.16 -18.45
CA HIS A 60 -25.35 -19.45 -19.03
C HIS A 60 -25.55 -20.59 -18.02
N ALA A 61 -25.33 -20.39 -16.72
CA ALA A 61 -25.39 -21.44 -15.71
C ALA A 61 -26.21 -21.05 -14.47
N GLU A 62 -27.04 -21.98 -13.98
CA GLU A 62 -27.89 -21.80 -12.78
C GLU A 62 -27.13 -21.85 -11.44
N VAL A 63 -25.85 -22.24 -11.42
CA VAL A 63 -25.05 -22.41 -10.18
C VAL A 63 -23.78 -21.58 -10.25
N HIS A 64 -23.69 -20.60 -9.36
CA HIS A 64 -22.60 -19.64 -9.28
C HIS A 64 -21.56 -20.05 -8.22
N HIS A 65 -20.58 -20.84 -8.60
CA HIS A 65 -19.31 -20.87 -7.87
C HIS A 65 -18.31 -19.97 -8.59
N GLY A 66 -17.57 -19.13 -7.84
CA GLY A 66 -16.46 -18.36 -8.42
C GLY A 66 -15.51 -19.32 -9.14
N GLY A 67 -14.96 -18.91 -10.32
CA GLY A 67 -14.04 -19.75 -11.07
C GLY A 67 -12.76 -20.04 -10.27
N THR A 68 -12.13 -21.16 -10.59
CA THR A 68 -10.86 -21.58 -9.99
C THR A 68 -9.72 -21.34 -10.97
N VAL A 69 -8.61 -20.81 -10.48
CA VAL A 69 -7.37 -20.65 -11.24
C VAL A 69 -6.23 -21.32 -10.51
N GLN A 70 -5.57 -22.25 -11.19
CA GLN A 70 -4.40 -22.95 -10.70
C GLN A 70 -3.14 -22.41 -11.37
N ILE A 71 -2.11 -22.13 -10.58
CA ILE A 71 -0.80 -21.66 -11.03
C ILE A 71 0.24 -22.70 -10.62
N LYS A 72 1.00 -23.22 -11.60
CA LYS A 72 2.14 -24.10 -11.37
C LYS A 72 3.41 -23.38 -11.82
N ILE A 73 4.40 -23.32 -10.92
CA ILE A 73 5.71 -22.70 -11.19
C ILE A 73 6.78 -23.77 -11.06
N ASN A 74 7.41 -24.13 -12.18
CA ASN A 74 8.53 -25.06 -12.19
C ASN A 74 9.84 -24.30 -12.41
N ARG A 75 10.61 -24.13 -11.35
CA ARG A 75 11.90 -23.44 -11.38
C ARG A 75 12.98 -24.19 -12.18
N GLN A 76 12.96 -25.53 -12.14
CA GLN A 76 13.96 -26.35 -12.81
C GLN A 76 13.80 -26.29 -14.33
N GLU A 77 12.56 -26.46 -14.81
CA GLU A 77 12.21 -26.35 -16.22
C GLU A 77 11.99 -24.92 -16.69
N ARG A 78 12.01 -23.97 -15.74
CA ARG A 78 11.73 -22.56 -16.00
C ARG A 78 10.38 -22.40 -16.74
N SER A 79 9.34 -23.02 -16.22
CA SER A 79 8.01 -22.99 -16.80
C SER A 79 6.96 -22.47 -15.82
N ILE A 80 5.93 -21.82 -16.36
CA ILE A 80 4.78 -21.32 -15.63
C ILE A 80 3.54 -21.81 -16.36
N LEU A 81 2.63 -22.46 -15.65
CA LEU A 81 1.33 -22.87 -16.16
C LEU A 81 0.24 -22.20 -15.36
N ILE A 82 -0.66 -21.50 -16.03
CA ILE A 82 -1.85 -20.85 -15.45
C ILE A 82 -3.06 -21.50 -16.13
N SER A 83 -3.94 -22.11 -15.35
CA SER A 83 -5.12 -22.82 -15.86
C SER A 83 -6.36 -22.34 -15.14
N ASP A 84 -7.42 -21.99 -15.87
CA ASP A 84 -8.75 -21.76 -15.32
C ASP A 84 -9.73 -22.88 -15.72
N ASP A 85 -10.78 -22.97 -14.93
CA ASP A 85 -11.88 -23.94 -15.09
C ASP A 85 -13.06 -23.37 -15.89
N GLY A 86 -12.84 -22.31 -16.68
CA GLY A 86 -13.87 -21.72 -17.54
C GLY A 86 -14.36 -22.68 -18.63
N LEU A 87 -15.48 -22.37 -19.27
CA LEU A 87 -16.12 -23.19 -20.31
C LEU A 87 -15.26 -23.39 -21.57
N GLY A 88 -14.08 -22.79 -21.62
CA GLY A 88 -13.17 -22.83 -22.74
C GLY A 88 -13.67 -22.04 -23.96
N LEU A 89 -12.93 -22.13 -25.07
CA LEU A 89 -13.22 -21.41 -26.31
C LEU A 89 -13.37 -22.40 -27.47
N GLY A 90 -14.39 -22.22 -28.28
CA GLY A 90 -14.53 -22.94 -29.53
C GLY A 90 -13.37 -22.61 -30.49
N GLU A 91 -13.01 -23.55 -31.37
CA GLU A 91 -11.85 -23.49 -32.25
C GLU A 91 -11.68 -22.15 -32.97
N ARG A 92 -12.74 -21.71 -33.67
CA ARG A 92 -12.70 -20.45 -34.43
C ARG A 92 -12.45 -19.23 -33.54
N ASP A 93 -13.13 -19.17 -32.39
CA ASP A 93 -12.98 -18.05 -31.46
C ASP A 93 -11.63 -18.09 -30.75
N PHE A 94 -11.11 -19.27 -30.44
CA PHE A 94 -9.80 -19.47 -29.85
C PHE A 94 -8.71 -18.87 -30.74
N TYR A 95 -8.62 -19.33 -31.99
CA TYR A 95 -7.60 -18.80 -32.91
C TYR A 95 -7.81 -17.32 -33.21
N LYS A 96 -9.04 -16.92 -33.53
CA LYS A 96 -9.35 -15.51 -33.82
C LYS A 96 -8.97 -14.59 -32.65
N ARG A 97 -9.33 -14.95 -31.42
CA ARG A 97 -9.02 -14.11 -30.26
C ARG A 97 -7.52 -14.06 -29.98
N LEU A 98 -6.79 -15.16 -30.13
CA LEU A 98 -5.37 -15.21 -29.78
C LEU A 98 -4.44 -14.59 -30.85
N THR A 99 -4.86 -14.52 -32.10
CA THR A 99 -4.07 -13.93 -33.19
C THR A 99 -4.42 -12.47 -33.52
N SER A 100 -5.58 -11.96 -33.04
CA SER A 100 -5.98 -10.56 -33.28
C SER A 100 -5.32 -9.60 -32.30
N ILE A 101 -4.37 -8.80 -32.70
CA ILE A 101 -3.71 -7.77 -31.88
C ILE A 101 -4.56 -6.49 -31.87
N GLY A 102 -4.86 -5.95 -30.66
CA GLY A 102 -5.66 -4.75 -30.51
C GLY A 102 -7.16 -4.91 -30.82
N GLY A 103 -7.56 -6.07 -31.33
CA GLY A 103 -8.96 -6.43 -31.62
C GLY A 103 -9.62 -7.05 -30.39
N SER A 104 -10.36 -6.28 -29.60
CA SER A 104 -11.10 -6.81 -28.44
C SER A 104 -12.60 -6.73 -28.69
N ALA A 105 -13.29 -7.88 -28.63
CA ALA A 105 -14.75 -7.93 -28.60
C ALA A 105 -15.35 -7.37 -27.28
N LYS A 106 -14.50 -7.11 -26.30
CA LYS A 106 -14.90 -6.65 -24.97
C LYS A 106 -15.07 -5.11 -24.88
N ARG A 107 -14.75 -4.35 -25.94
CA ARG A 107 -14.90 -2.88 -25.94
C ARG A 107 -16.40 -2.52 -25.83
N GLY A 108 -16.73 -1.71 -24.81
CA GLY A 108 -18.13 -1.34 -24.52
C GLY A 108 -18.90 -2.35 -23.66
N THR A 109 -18.26 -3.46 -23.25
CA THR A 109 -18.83 -4.43 -22.30
C THR A 109 -18.40 -4.14 -20.87
N ASN A 110 -18.91 -4.91 -19.91
CA ASN A 110 -18.51 -4.85 -18.50
C ASN A 110 -17.20 -5.62 -18.21
N ALA A 111 -16.50 -6.13 -19.21
CA ALA A 111 -15.28 -6.88 -19.01
C ALA A 111 -14.15 -5.98 -18.46
N ARG A 112 -13.34 -6.53 -17.55
CA ARG A 112 -12.19 -5.85 -16.92
C ARG A 112 -11.09 -5.54 -17.93
N GLY A 113 -10.93 -6.35 -19.00
CA GLY A 113 -9.95 -6.21 -20.06
C GLY A 113 -10.60 -5.93 -21.41
N PHE A 114 -10.29 -4.79 -22.06
CA PHE A 114 -10.92 -4.40 -23.34
C PHE A 114 -9.94 -4.05 -24.47
N ARG A 115 -8.62 -3.98 -24.21
CA ARG A 115 -7.64 -3.56 -25.25
C ARG A 115 -7.15 -4.70 -26.14
N GLY A 116 -7.30 -5.94 -25.71
CA GLY A 116 -6.95 -7.12 -26.49
C GLY A 116 -5.45 -7.37 -26.68
N VAL A 117 -4.60 -6.84 -25.79
CA VAL A 117 -3.13 -7.02 -25.82
C VAL A 117 -2.61 -7.76 -24.59
N GLY A 118 -3.32 -7.74 -23.45
CA GLY A 118 -2.87 -8.34 -22.19
C GLY A 118 -2.58 -9.84 -22.28
N ARG A 119 -3.26 -10.58 -23.17
CA ARG A 119 -2.98 -12.01 -23.43
C ARG A 119 -1.57 -12.27 -23.96
N LEU A 120 -0.93 -11.29 -24.59
CA LEU A 120 0.41 -11.40 -25.13
C LEU A 120 1.50 -10.99 -24.12
N ALA A 121 1.13 -10.64 -22.88
CA ALA A 121 2.05 -10.16 -21.86
C ALA A 121 3.19 -11.16 -21.57
N GLY A 122 2.95 -12.47 -21.76
CA GLY A 122 3.96 -13.52 -21.58
C GLY A 122 5.07 -13.52 -22.62
N LEU A 123 4.83 -12.97 -23.85
CA LEU A 123 5.81 -13.02 -24.96
C LEU A 123 7.15 -12.37 -24.60
N ALA A 124 7.14 -11.34 -23.76
CA ALA A 124 8.36 -10.67 -23.30
C ALA A 124 9.24 -11.55 -22.42
N TYR A 125 8.66 -12.55 -21.75
CA TYR A 125 9.28 -13.24 -20.62
C TYR A 125 9.58 -14.73 -20.83
N CYS A 126 9.21 -15.31 -22.00
CA CYS A 126 9.45 -16.72 -22.30
C CYS A 126 10.03 -16.90 -23.72
N GLN A 127 10.47 -18.11 -24.02
CA GLN A 127 10.86 -18.46 -25.39
C GLN A 127 9.65 -18.98 -26.18
N GLU A 128 8.74 -19.68 -25.54
CA GLU A 128 7.49 -20.16 -26.13
C GLU A 128 6.31 -19.82 -25.21
N LEU A 129 5.26 -19.22 -25.77
CA LEU A 129 3.99 -18.96 -25.12
C LEU A 129 2.93 -19.85 -25.75
N ILE A 130 2.35 -20.76 -24.95
CA ILE A 130 1.41 -21.75 -25.43
C ILE A 130 0.05 -21.52 -24.77
N PHE A 131 -0.98 -21.51 -25.59
CA PHE A 131 -2.36 -21.47 -25.14
C PHE A 131 -3.03 -22.79 -25.48
N ARG A 132 -3.83 -23.33 -24.53
CA ARG A 132 -4.67 -24.51 -24.74
C ARG A 132 -6.07 -24.22 -24.24
N THR A 133 -7.05 -24.83 -24.90
CA THR A 133 -8.43 -24.78 -24.47
C THR A 133 -9.17 -26.05 -24.88
N ARG A 134 -10.06 -26.51 -23.99
CA ARG A 134 -11.09 -27.50 -24.34
C ARG A 134 -12.44 -26.83 -24.08
N PRO A 135 -13.27 -26.64 -25.13
CA PRO A 135 -14.63 -26.15 -24.93
C PRO A 135 -15.49 -27.17 -24.23
N ALA A 136 -16.40 -26.75 -23.36
CA ALA A 136 -17.38 -27.61 -22.74
C ALA A 136 -18.16 -28.41 -23.79
N GLY A 137 -18.32 -29.73 -23.54
CA GLY A 137 -19.04 -30.65 -24.44
C GLY A 137 -18.30 -31.00 -25.74
N LYS A 138 -17.00 -30.66 -25.88
CA LYS A 138 -16.17 -31.04 -27.04
C LYS A 138 -15.08 -32.03 -26.62
N ASP A 139 -14.79 -33.00 -27.53
CA ASP A 139 -13.73 -34.00 -27.33
C ASP A 139 -12.45 -33.65 -28.10
N ALA A 140 -12.08 -32.39 -28.07
CA ALA A 140 -10.88 -31.87 -28.72
C ALA A 140 -10.26 -30.74 -27.88
N VAL A 141 -8.93 -30.73 -27.79
CA VAL A 141 -8.15 -29.66 -27.20
C VAL A 141 -7.46 -28.88 -28.32
N TYR A 142 -7.70 -27.58 -28.39
CA TYR A 142 -7.04 -26.69 -29.34
C TYR A 142 -5.82 -26.09 -28.69
N GLU A 143 -4.68 -26.15 -29.39
CA GLU A 143 -3.41 -25.57 -28.93
C GLU A 143 -2.88 -24.58 -29.95
N LEU A 144 -2.41 -23.43 -29.46
CA LEU A 144 -1.71 -22.40 -30.22
C LEU A 144 -0.39 -22.07 -29.52
N ARG A 145 0.71 -22.16 -30.25
CA ARG A 145 2.05 -21.82 -29.80
C ARG A 145 2.52 -20.53 -30.50
N TRP A 146 3.04 -19.60 -29.69
CA TRP A 146 3.79 -18.46 -30.15
C TRP A 146 5.27 -18.69 -29.88
N ASP A 147 6.12 -18.62 -30.93
CA ASP A 147 7.57 -18.63 -30.80
C ASP A 147 8.07 -17.21 -30.53
N SER A 148 8.24 -16.87 -29.24
CA SER A 148 8.71 -15.55 -28.82
C SER A 148 10.17 -15.28 -29.22
N ARG A 149 10.96 -16.32 -29.46
CA ARG A 149 12.33 -16.19 -29.97
C ARG A 149 12.30 -15.73 -31.42
N ARG A 150 11.51 -16.40 -32.25
CA ARG A 150 11.32 -16.05 -33.66
C ARG A 150 10.80 -14.62 -33.80
N ILE A 151 9.84 -14.21 -32.98
CA ILE A 151 9.36 -12.81 -32.96
C ILE A 151 10.48 -11.84 -32.72
N ARG A 152 11.32 -12.05 -31.69
CA ARG A 152 12.44 -11.15 -31.38
C ARG A 152 13.47 -11.09 -32.52
N ASP A 153 13.74 -12.21 -33.16
CA ASP A 153 14.68 -12.26 -34.29
C ASP A 153 14.14 -11.49 -35.48
N LEU A 154 12.85 -11.66 -35.83
CA LEU A 154 12.19 -10.93 -36.92
C LEU A 154 12.09 -9.43 -36.65
N LEU A 155 11.81 -9.02 -35.40
CA LEU A 155 11.79 -7.60 -35.00
C LEU A 155 13.17 -6.95 -35.16
N ARG A 156 14.24 -7.66 -34.88
CA ARG A 156 15.62 -7.17 -34.99
C ARG A 156 16.18 -7.24 -36.43
N SER A 157 15.55 -8.00 -37.29
CA SER A 157 16.00 -8.10 -38.67
C SER A 157 15.88 -6.76 -39.38
N ALA A 158 16.82 -6.47 -40.26
CA ALA A 158 16.81 -5.26 -41.13
C ALA A 158 15.79 -5.37 -42.29
N ASP A 159 15.05 -6.48 -42.37
CA ASP A 159 14.06 -6.70 -43.43
C ASP A 159 12.86 -5.76 -43.25
N ALA A 160 12.77 -4.78 -44.12
CA ALA A 160 11.74 -3.75 -44.13
C ALA A 160 10.41 -4.24 -44.75
N HIS A 161 10.38 -5.44 -45.34
CA HIS A 161 9.21 -5.95 -46.07
C HIS A 161 8.23 -6.75 -45.16
N LEU A 162 8.65 -7.16 -43.96
CA LEU A 162 7.76 -7.86 -43.03
C LEU A 162 6.87 -6.87 -42.28
N ASP A 163 5.59 -6.93 -42.55
CA ASP A 163 4.57 -6.24 -41.78
C ASP A 163 4.24 -7.02 -40.49
N LEU A 164 3.43 -6.42 -39.65
CA LEU A 164 3.00 -7.03 -38.37
C LEU A 164 2.31 -8.39 -38.61
N ALA A 165 1.48 -8.52 -39.64
CA ALA A 165 0.75 -9.75 -39.95
C ALA A 165 1.70 -10.88 -40.38
N GLY A 166 2.72 -10.57 -41.17
CA GLY A 166 3.77 -11.51 -41.59
C GLY A 166 4.55 -12.04 -40.40
N ILE A 167 4.99 -11.18 -39.49
CA ILE A 167 5.71 -11.59 -38.27
C ILE A 167 4.84 -12.53 -37.42
N ILE A 168 3.57 -12.20 -37.23
CA ILE A 168 2.64 -13.05 -36.49
C ILE A 168 2.53 -14.43 -37.18
N SER A 169 2.26 -14.43 -38.47
CA SER A 169 2.07 -15.66 -39.24
C SER A 169 3.29 -16.58 -39.19
N GLU A 170 4.51 -16.03 -39.25
CA GLU A 170 5.74 -16.80 -39.15
C GLU A 170 6.11 -17.28 -37.74
N SER A 171 5.44 -16.76 -36.74
CA SER A 171 5.76 -17.03 -35.31
C SER A 171 4.73 -17.85 -34.59
N ILE A 172 3.65 -18.24 -35.24
CA ILE A 172 2.57 -19.03 -34.62
C ILE A 172 2.45 -20.42 -35.27
N GLU A 173 2.13 -21.39 -34.44
CA GLU A 173 1.76 -22.75 -34.88
C GLU A 173 0.54 -23.22 -34.11
N ALA A 174 -0.33 -23.96 -34.77
CA ALA A 174 -1.56 -24.46 -34.20
C ALA A 174 -1.71 -25.98 -34.41
N ARG A 175 -2.31 -26.66 -33.45
CA ARG A 175 -2.67 -28.06 -33.58
C ARG A 175 -3.89 -28.43 -32.73
N THR A 176 -4.51 -29.54 -33.09
CA THR A 176 -5.59 -30.15 -32.29
C THR A 176 -5.07 -31.41 -31.62
N LEU A 177 -5.32 -31.53 -30.31
CA LEU A 177 -4.93 -32.68 -29.49
C LEU A 177 -6.14 -33.49 -29.07
N SER A 178 -5.92 -34.76 -28.75
CA SER A 178 -6.94 -35.57 -28.08
C SER A 178 -7.27 -35.01 -26.70
N ALA A 179 -8.54 -35.10 -26.31
CA ALA A 179 -8.98 -34.65 -24.99
C ALA A 179 -8.57 -35.61 -23.84
N ALA A 180 -8.00 -36.77 -24.17
CA ALA A 180 -7.57 -37.74 -23.16
C ALA A 180 -6.53 -37.16 -22.22
N GLY A 181 -6.79 -37.21 -20.90
CA GLY A 181 -5.91 -36.68 -19.87
C GLY A 181 -6.08 -35.20 -19.59
N TYR A 182 -6.97 -34.50 -20.29
CA TYR A 182 -7.32 -33.11 -20.02
C TYR A 182 -8.66 -32.99 -19.28
N PRO A 183 -8.89 -31.93 -18.49
CA PRO A 183 -10.20 -31.63 -17.89
C PRO A 183 -11.32 -31.57 -18.93
N GLU A 184 -12.58 -31.66 -18.51
CA GLU A 184 -13.74 -31.61 -19.42
C GLU A 184 -13.85 -30.25 -20.14
N HIS A 185 -13.49 -29.17 -19.48
CA HIS A 185 -13.36 -27.85 -20.05
C HIS A 185 -12.28 -27.04 -19.30
N PHE A 186 -11.56 -26.18 -19.96
CA PHE A 186 -10.53 -25.34 -19.38
C PHE A 186 -10.00 -24.33 -20.40
N PHE A 187 -9.28 -23.31 -19.87
CA PHE A 187 -8.33 -22.51 -20.63
C PHE A 187 -6.99 -22.49 -19.91
N GLN A 188 -5.89 -22.65 -20.65
CA GLN A 188 -4.54 -22.70 -20.11
C GLN A 188 -3.60 -21.75 -20.85
N VAL A 189 -2.69 -21.14 -20.10
CA VAL A 189 -1.54 -20.41 -20.62
C VAL A 189 -0.28 -21.00 -20.02
N GLU A 190 0.64 -21.44 -20.88
CA GLU A 190 1.92 -22.01 -20.48
C GLU A 190 3.07 -21.16 -21.03
N LEU A 191 3.96 -20.70 -20.15
CA LEU A 191 5.22 -20.08 -20.51
C LEU A 191 6.32 -21.11 -20.38
N ARG A 192 7.04 -21.40 -21.46
CA ARG A 192 8.19 -22.30 -21.47
C ARG A 192 9.49 -21.55 -21.64
N ASN A 193 10.53 -22.07 -20.98
CA ASN A 193 11.85 -21.46 -20.99
C ASN A 193 11.78 -19.97 -20.61
N VAL A 194 11.22 -19.69 -19.43
CA VAL A 194 11.12 -18.33 -18.90
C VAL A 194 12.51 -17.71 -18.85
N VAL A 195 12.65 -16.57 -19.51
CA VAL A 195 13.92 -15.86 -19.64
C VAL A 195 14.37 -15.33 -18.28
N ARG A 196 15.67 -15.46 -17.99
CA ARG A 196 16.23 -14.87 -16.78
C ARG A 196 16.15 -13.36 -16.85
N HIS A 197 15.49 -12.78 -15.86
CA HIS A 197 15.40 -11.35 -15.72
C HIS A 197 15.66 -10.97 -14.26
N ARG A 198 16.79 -10.32 -13.99
CA ARG A 198 17.21 -9.91 -12.63
C ARG A 198 17.04 -11.06 -11.60
N ASP A 199 16.22 -10.85 -10.58
CA ASP A 199 16.04 -11.76 -9.43
C ASP A 199 15.08 -12.92 -9.69
N ASP A 200 14.79 -13.26 -10.95
CA ASP A 200 13.85 -14.32 -11.36
C ASP A 200 12.46 -14.24 -10.67
N ARG A 201 11.95 -13.02 -10.47
CA ARG A 201 10.69 -12.73 -9.75
C ARG A 201 9.50 -13.53 -10.28
N LEU A 202 9.44 -13.79 -11.59
CA LEU A 202 8.37 -14.59 -12.19
C LEU A 202 8.34 -16.04 -11.71
N LEU A 203 9.46 -16.58 -11.27
CA LEU A 203 9.58 -17.95 -10.76
C LEU A 203 9.63 -18.00 -9.22
N ASN A 204 9.45 -16.86 -8.55
CA ASN A 204 9.41 -16.77 -7.10
C ASN A 204 7.96 -16.83 -6.59
N GLU A 205 7.54 -18.02 -6.14
CA GLU A 205 6.16 -18.28 -5.67
C GLU A 205 5.70 -17.30 -4.58
N LEU A 206 6.59 -16.93 -3.65
CA LEU A 206 6.27 -15.99 -2.58
C LEU A 206 5.96 -14.59 -3.15
N GLU A 207 6.80 -14.07 -4.06
CA GLU A 207 6.59 -12.77 -4.67
C GLU A 207 5.34 -12.76 -5.55
N VAL A 208 5.08 -13.85 -6.30
CA VAL A 208 3.87 -14.02 -7.10
C VAL A 208 2.63 -14.03 -6.19
N SER A 209 2.66 -14.80 -5.10
CA SER A 209 1.56 -14.85 -4.12
C SER A 209 1.30 -13.48 -3.50
N GLN A 210 2.35 -12.78 -3.03
CA GLN A 210 2.24 -11.44 -2.45
C GLN A 210 1.71 -10.41 -3.45
N TYR A 211 2.13 -10.49 -4.70
CA TYR A 211 1.63 -9.61 -5.75
C TYR A 211 0.16 -9.88 -6.04
N LEU A 212 -0.21 -11.13 -6.27
CA LEU A 212 -1.58 -11.51 -6.59
C LEU A 212 -2.55 -11.25 -5.44
N SER A 213 -2.14 -11.44 -4.18
CA SER A 213 -2.97 -11.12 -3.02
C SER A 213 -3.43 -9.65 -3.00
N GLN A 214 -2.64 -8.75 -3.56
CA GLN A 214 -2.96 -7.32 -3.63
C GLN A 214 -3.79 -6.96 -4.87
N VAL A 215 -3.42 -7.49 -6.05
CA VAL A 215 -3.95 -7.00 -7.34
C VAL A 215 -5.08 -7.86 -7.91
N ALA A 216 -5.12 -9.16 -7.59
CA ALA A 216 -6.08 -10.09 -8.17
C ALA A 216 -7.49 -9.95 -7.55
N PRO A 217 -8.54 -10.37 -8.27
CA PRO A 217 -9.90 -10.43 -7.75
C PRO A 217 -10.11 -11.65 -6.86
N VAL A 218 -9.41 -11.72 -5.73
CA VAL A 218 -9.52 -12.79 -4.73
C VAL A 218 -10.33 -12.36 -3.52
N ALA A 219 -10.87 -13.32 -2.78
CA ALA A 219 -11.66 -13.08 -1.58
C ALA A 219 -10.82 -12.48 -0.45
N PHE A 220 -11.48 -11.81 0.50
CA PHE A 220 -10.87 -11.50 1.77
C PHE A 220 -10.53 -12.79 2.53
N HIS A 221 -9.46 -12.73 3.32
CA HIS A 221 -9.08 -13.87 4.14
C HIS A 221 -10.16 -14.16 5.21
N PRO A 222 -10.44 -15.44 5.53
CA PRO A 222 -11.44 -15.80 6.56
C PRO A 222 -11.20 -15.18 7.94
N GLU A 223 -9.95 -14.92 8.29
CA GLU A 223 -9.54 -14.24 9.55
C GLU A 223 -9.70 -12.72 9.53
N PHE A 224 -10.31 -12.15 8.51
CA PHE A 224 -10.63 -10.73 8.45
C PHE A 224 -12.12 -10.51 8.72
N ALA A 225 -12.45 -10.10 9.94
CA ALA A 225 -13.82 -9.99 10.44
C ALA A 225 -14.73 -9.12 9.56
N PHE A 226 -14.19 -8.03 9.01
CA PHE A 226 -14.97 -7.08 8.19
C PHE A 226 -15.10 -7.50 6.72
N GLY A 227 -14.44 -8.58 6.31
CA GLY A 227 -14.36 -8.98 4.89
C GLY A 227 -15.72 -9.24 4.25
N LYS A 228 -16.65 -9.88 4.97
CA LYS A 228 -18.01 -10.19 4.48
C LYS A 228 -18.86 -8.93 4.33
N ASP A 229 -18.80 -8.02 5.30
CA ASP A 229 -19.59 -6.78 5.28
C ASP A 229 -19.14 -5.86 4.15
N ILE A 230 -17.82 -5.71 3.96
CA ILE A 230 -17.24 -4.95 2.85
C ILE A 230 -17.68 -5.58 1.51
N ALA A 231 -17.53 -6.90 1.34
CA ALA A 231 -17.91 -7.60 0.11
C ALA A 231 -19.40 -7.40 -0.22
N SER A 232 -20.28 -7.53 0.78
CA SER A 232 -21.72 -7.33 0.63
C SER A 232 -22.06 -5.89 0.24
N TYR A 233 -21.41 -4.91 0.87
CA TYR A 233 -21.61 -3.49 0.54
C TYR A 233 -21.15 -3.17 -0.88
N LEU A 234 -19.97 -3.67 -1.30
CA LEU A 234 -19.46 -3.49 -2.66
C LEU A 234 -20.43 -4.06 -3.70
N ALA A 235 -20.92 -5.29 -3.50
CA ALA A 235 -21.85 -5.94 -4.41
C ALA A 235 -23.20 -5.20 -4.48
N ALA A 236 -23.74 -4.76 -3.34
CA ALA A 236 -25.01 -4.01 -3.26
C ALA A 236 -24.95 -2.65 -3.97
N ASN A 237 -23.74 -2.05 -4.10
CA ASN A 237 -23.55 -0.75 -4.75
C ASN A 237 -22.94 -0.86 -6.17
N GLY A 238 -23.13 -1.99 -6.84
CA GLY A 238 -22.83 -2.16 -8.25
C GLY A 238 -21.35 -2.46 -8.57
N VAL A 239 -20.52 -2.72 -7.55
CA VAL A 239 -19.18 -3.24 -7.79
C VAL A 239 -19.30 -4.69 -8.21
N ARG A 240 -18.69 -5.04 -9.33
CA ARG A 240 -18.57 -6.43 -9.77
C ARG A 240 -17.59 -7.15 -8.86
N TYR A 241 -18.09 -7.67 -7.76
CA TYR A 241 -17.33 -8.41 -6.77
C TYR A 241 -17.58 -9.90 -6.93
N THR A 242 -16.74 -10.56 -7.73
CA THR A 242 -16.82 -11.99 -8.03
C THR A 242 -15.45 -12.62 -7.84
N PRO A 243 -15.08 -12.91 -6.57
CA PRO A 243 -13.76 -13.40 -6.27
C PRO A 243 -13.50 -14.77 -6.89
N LEU A 244 -12.31 -14.94 -7.47
CA LEU A 244 -11.78 -16.20 -7.92
C LEU A 244 -11.12 -16.97 -6.77
N SER A 245 -11.16 -18.31 -6.84
CA SER A 245 -10.25 -19.15 -6.08
C SER A 245 -8.95 -19.27 -6.86
N VAL A 246 -7.91 -18.54 -6.44
CA VAL A 246 -6.59 -18.61 -7.06
C VAL A 246 -5.65 -19.41 -6.17
N GLU A 247 -5.03 -20.46 -6.72
CA GLU A 247 -4.14 -21.34 -5.99
C GLU A 247 -2.77 -21.43 -6.66
N ILE A 248 -1.70 -21.39 -5.88
CA ILE A 248 -0.34 -21.71 -6.34
C ILE A 248 0.00 -23.10 -5.82
N GLU A 249 0.40 -24.00 -6.71
CA GLU A 249 0.81 -25.36 -6.35
C GLU A 249 1.93 -25.32 -5.31
N GLY A 250 1.74 -25.98 -4.17
CA GLY A 250 2.69 -25.96 -3.05
C GLY A 250 2.56 -24.78 -2.07
N SER A 251 1.92 -23.67 -2.46
CA SER A 251 1.73 -22.49 -1.62
C SER A 251 0.29 -22.28 -1.16
N GLY A 252 -0.68 -22.97 -1.76
CA GLY A 252 -2.10 -22.93 -1.39
C GLY A 252 -2.88 -21.75 -1.98
N GLN A 253 -4.07 -21.53 -1.42
CA GLN A 253 -5.01 -20.53 -1.89
C GLN A 253 -4.57 -19.10 -1.54
N ILE A 254 -4.75 -18.18 -2.48
CA ILE A 254 -4.44 -16.76 -2.33
C ILE A 254 -5.68 -16.01 -1.86
N PHE A 255 -5.52 -15.19 -0.83
CA PHE A 255 -6.51 -14.27 -0.31
C PHE A 255 -5.98 -12.84 -0.32
N ARG A 256 -6.86 -11.85 -0.19
CA ARG A 256 -6.46 -10.47 0.09
C ARG A 256 -5.64 -10.40 1.39
N PRO A 257 -4.66 -9.49 1.51
CA PRO A 257 -3.71 -9.48 2.62
C PRO A 257 -4.30 -9.01 3.96
N HIS A 258 -5.55 -8.52 3.97
CA HIS A 258 -6.20 -7.98 5.16
C HIS A 258 -6.37 -9.05 6.25
N ARG A 259 -6.08 -8.67 7.50
CA ARG A 259 -6.20 -9.49 8.71
C ARG A 259 -6.66 -8.62 9.88
N ASP A 260 -7.23 -9.21 10.91
CA ASP A 260 -7.61 -8.50 12.13
C ASP A 260 -6.39 -8.03 12.92
N LYS A 261 -5.29 -8.76 12.83
CA LYS A 261 -4.06 -8.44 13.54
C LYS A 261 -3.03 -7.82 12.62
N ILE A 262 -2.81 -6.51 12.79
CA ILE A 262 -1.78 -5.75 12.08
C ILE A 262 -0.83 -5.16 13.13
N ILE A 263 0.48 -5.33 12.96
CA ILE A 263 1.51 -4.88 13.90
C ILE A 263 2.28 -3.71 13.30
N VAL A 264 2.34 -2.59 14.04
CA VAL A 264 3.11 -1.39 13.68
C VAL A 264 3.95 -0.97 14.89
N GLY A 265 5.27 -0.87 14.71
CA GLY A 265 6.18 -0.47 15.79
C GLY A 265 6.11 -1.37 17.04
N GLY A 266 5.84 -2.68 16.86
CA GLY A 266 5.70 -3.64 17.97
C GLY A 266 4.34 -3.64 18.67
N LYS A 267 3.40 -2.77 18.27
CA LYS A 267 2.03 -2.71 18.81
C LYS A 267 1.04 -3.26 17.79
N THR A 268 0.04 -3.99 18.25
CA THR A 268 -1.11 -4.40 17.42
C THR A 268 -2.07 -3.23 17.28
N LEU A 269 -2.49 -2.94 16.05
CA LEU A 269 -3.48 -1.91 15.77
C LEU A 269 -4.85 -2.32 16.30
N THR A 270 -5.59 -1.35 16.85
CA THR A 270 -7.02 -1.49 17.15
C THR A 270 -7.78 -1.07 15.90
N LEU A 271 -8.43 -2.02 15.23
CA LEU A 271 -9.22 -1.77 14.04
C LEU A 271 -10.64 -1.35 14.43
N LEU A 272 -11.16 -0.34 13.74
CA LEU A 272 -12.54 0.13 13.89
C LEU A 272 -13.40 -0.45 12.75
N PRO A 273 -14.75 -0.51 12.90
CA PRO A 273 -15.63 -0.84 11.79
C PRO A 273 -15.32 0.04 10.56
N PRO A 274 -15.35 -0.52 9.34
CA PRO A 274 -15.01 0.24 8.16
C PRO A 274 -16.06 1.29 7.84
N ASP A 275 -15.60 2.50 7.50
CA ASP A 275 -16.44 3.50 6.87
C ASP A 275 -16.64 3.12 5.40
N MET A 276 -17.88 3.07 4.95
CA MET A 276 -18.24 2.67 3.58
C MET A 276 -19.18 3.70 2.95
N PHE A 277 -18.87 4.16 1.74
CA PHE A 277 -19.68 5.16 1.04
C PHE A 277 -19.57 5.05 -0.47
N THR A 278 -20.55 5.61 -1.17
CA THR A 278 -20.57 5.76 -2.62
C THR A 278 -20.18 7.19 -3.01
N THR A 279 -19.44 7.32 -4.11
CA THR A 279 -19.14 8.62 -4.73
C THR A 279 -19.93 8.74 -6.02
N LEU A 280 -20.76 9.77 -6.11
CA LEU A 280 -21.54 10.06 -7.31
C LEU A 280 -20.76 10.96 -8.25
N ASP A 281 -20.99 10.88 -9.56
CA ASP A 281 -20.49 11.82 -10.55
C ASP A 281 -21.36 13.10 -10.63
N ARG A 282 -21.09 13.97 -11.60
CA ARG A 282 -21.85 15.22 -11.79
C ARG A 282 -23.28 14.98 -12.26
N ASP A 283 -23.53 13.84 -12.87
CA ASP A 283 -24.84 13.44 -13.38
C ASP A 283 -25.66 12.72 -12.30
N GLY A 284 -25.10 12.50 -11.10
CA GLY A 284 -25.75 11.79 -9.99
C GLY A 284 -25.61 10.27 -10.07
N GLU A 285 -24.82 9.76 -11.03
CA GLU A 285 -24.55 8.33 -11.19
C GLU A 285 -23.40 7.87 -10.26
N CYS A 286 -23.46 6.64 -9.77
CA CYS A 286 -22.39 6.07 -8.95
C CYS A 286 -21.10 5.96 -9.77
N SER A 287 -20.07 6.71 -9.40
CA SER A 287 -18.76 6.65 -10.05
C SER A 287 -17.82 5.67 -9.37
N ALA A 288 -17.87 5.54 -8.04
CA ALA A 288 -17.03 4.64 -7.27
C ALA A 288 -17.66 4.30 -5.91
N VAL A 289 -17.23 3.18 -5.34
CA VAL A 289 -17.58 2.70 -4.00
C VAL A 289 -16.28 2.60 -3.20
N THR A 290 -16.26 3.22 -2.02
CA THR A 290 -15.08 3.30 -1.16
C THR A 290 -15.34 2.64 0.18
N TRP A 291 -14.34 1.94 0.71
CA TRP A 291 -14.28 1.55 2.10
C TRP A 291 -12.95 1.95 2.72
N ILE A 292 -12.97 2.32 4.00
CA ILE A 292 -11.81 2.77 4.76
C ILE A 292 -11.82 2.07 6.12
N LEU A 293 -10.72 1.43 6.46
CA LEU A 293 -10.55 0.81 7.76
C LEU A 293 -9.74 1.75 8.66
N HIS A 294 -10.46 2.45 9.55
CA HIS A 294 -9.82 3.30 10.54
C HIS A 294 -9.17 2.47 11.65
N HIS A 295 -8.14 3.00 12.25
CA HIS A 295 -7.37 2.37 13.33
C HIS A 295 -6.69 3.45 14.20
N ASP A 296 -5.85 3.05 15.16
CA ASP A 296 -5.16 3.95 16.10
C ASP A 296 -4.19 4.93 15.42
N TYR A 297 -3.86 4.76 14.14
CA TYR A 297 -2.89 5.57 13.39
C TYR A 297 -1.54 5.70 14.10
N LEU A 298 -1.00 4.56 14.59
CA LEU A 298 0.27 4.52 15.34
C LEU A 298 1.50 4.89 14.52
N GLY A 299 1.40 4.90 13.20
CA GLY A 299 2.48 5.24 12.29
C GLY A 299 2.20 4.78 10.87
N SER A 300 3.18 4.93 9.98
CA SER A 300 3.12 4.37 8.64
C SER A 300 3.10 2.85 8.74
N LEU A 301 2.17 2.23 8.00
CA LEU A 301 2.08 0.78 7.88
C LEU A 301 3.29 0.25 7.11
N PRO A 302 4.00 -0.77 7.63
CA PRO A 302 5.08 -1.39 6.89
C PRO A 302 4.60 -1.94 5.55
N LYS A 303 5.37 -1.75 4.48
CA LYS A 303 5.02 -2.28 3.14
C LYS A 303 4.83 -3.80 3.14
N SER A 304 5.52 -4.50 4.05
CA SER A 304 5.37 -5.95 4.26
C SER A 304 3.98 -6.39 4.71
N THR A 305 3.16 -5.48 5.24
CA THR A 305 1.75 -5.77 5.57
C THR A 305 0.88 -5.91 4.32
N MET A 306 1.32 -5.34 3.18
CA MET A 306 0.63 -5.33 1.89
C MET A 306 -0.77 -4.69 1.91
N VAL A 307 -1.16 -4.01 3.01
CA VAL A 307 -2.46 -3.33 3.16
C VAL A 307 -2.32 -1.80 3.23
N ASN A 308 -1.10 -1.30 3.27
CA ASN A 308 -0.80 0.13 3.34
C ASN A 308 -1.29 0.88 2.08
N GLY A 309 -1.74 2.09 2.29
CA GLY A 309 -2.14 3.03 1.23
C GLY A 309 -3.61 2.95 0.84
N TRP A 310 -4.10 4.03 0.28
CA TRP A 310 -5.43 4.08 -0.33
C TRP A 310 -5.34 3.66 -1.78
N ARG A 311 -5.95 2.52 -2.13
CA ARG A 311 -5.80 1.83 -3.42
C ARG A 311 -7.00 2.07 -4.31
N LEU A 312 -6.76 2.07 -5.63
CA LEU A 312 -7.82 2.10 -6.64
C LEU A 312 -8.01 0.73 -7.27
N ARG A 313 -9.26 0.37 -7.54
CA ARG A 313 -9.64 -0.85 -8.24
C ARG A 313 -10.59 -0.52 -9.39
N SER A 314 -10.47 -1.24 -10.50
CA SER A 314 -11.48 -1.29 -11.55
C SER A 314 -12.32 -2.55 -11.33
N GLY A 315 -13.55 -2.38 -10.86
CA GLY A 315 -14.27 -3.51 -10.25
C GLY A 315 -13.53 -4.03 -9.03
N ASP A 316 -13.04 -5.26 -9.09
CA ASP A 316 -12.29 -5.93 -8.03
C ASP A 316 -10.79 -6.14 -8.32
N VAL A 317 -10.29 -5.69 -9.49
CA VAL A 317 -8.87 -5.74 -9.88
C VAL A 317 -8.17 -4.43 -9.58
N GLN A 318 -7.03 -4.47 -8.88
CA GLN A 318 -6.27 -3.26 -8.54
C GLN A 318 -5.65 -2.61 -9.79
N VAL A 319 -5.71 -1.28 -9.81
CA VAL A 319 -5.06 -0.40 -10.79
C VAL A 319 -4.04 0.46 -10.04
N GLY A 320 -2.81 0.48 -10.55
CA GLY A 320 -1.72 1.21 -9.91
C GLY A 320 -1.18 0.56 -8.63
N GLY A 321 -0.31 1.28 -7.93
CA GLY A 321 0.29 0.89 -6.67
C GLY A 321 -0.53 1.33 -5.45
N SER A 322 0.03 1.10 -4.26
CA SER A 322 -0.53 1.60 -3.00
C SER A 322 -0.37 3.12 -2.81
N ASP A 323 0.36 3.76 -3.70
CA ASP A 323 0.70 5.19 -3.73
C ASP A 323 -0.15 6.00 -4.73
N ILE A 324 -1.02 5.34 -5.49
CA ILE A 324 -1.78 5.97 -6.60
C ILE A 324 -2.62 7.19 -6.18
N LEU A 325 -3.02 7.28 -4.91
CA LEU A 325 -3.81 8.40 -4.36
C LEU A 325 -3.01 9.27 -3.37
N GLU A 326 -1.68 9.13 -3.29
CA GLU A 326 -0.88 9.88 -2.31
C GLU A 326 -0.95 11.40 -2.50
N ASP A 327 -1.14 11.88 -3.73
CA ASP A 327 -1.29 13.30 -4.06
C ASP A 327 -2.59 13.94 -3.53
N LEU A 328 -3.58 13.14 -3.10
CA LEU A 328 -4.79 13.65 -2.45
C LEU A 328 -4.54 14.11 -1.01
N PHE A 329 -3.47 13.60 -0.39
CA PHE A 329 -3.14 13.91 0.99
C PHE A 329 -2.35 15.22 1.07
N PRO A 330 -2.63 16.09 2.06
CA PRO A 330 -1.83 17.31 2.29
C PRO A 330 -0.34 17.02 2.53
N GLU A 331 -0.04 15.85 3.04
CA GLU A 331 1.30 15.28 3.18
C GLU A 331 1.22 13.84 2.64
N SER A 332 1.88 13.56 1.51
CA SER A 332 1.83 12.26 0.80
C SER A 332 2.16 11.06 1.70
N ARG A 333 3.02 11.26 2.72
CA ARG A 333 3.37 10.22 3.69
C ARG A 333 2.16 9.63 4.44
N PHE A 334 1.08 10.39 4.63
CA PHE A 334 -0.11 9.92 5.34
C PHE A 334 -0.92 8.91 4.52
N ASN A 335 -0.73 8.86 3.21
CA ASN A 335 -1.26 7.76 2.41
C ASN A 335 -0.78 6.39 2.94
N GLY A 336 0.51 6.28 3.30
CA GLY A 336 1.08 5.04 3.88
C GLY A 336 0.52 4.64 5.26
N TRP A 337 -0.30 5.48 5.89
CA TRP A 337 -0.98 5.19 7.15
C TRP A 337 -2.43 4.70 6.93
N ALA A 338 -2.96 4.88 5.73
CA ALA A 338 -4.32 4.48 5.39
C ALA A 338 -4.41 2.99 5.05
N ILE A 339 -5.58 2.39 5.35
CA ILE A 339 -6.02 1.09 4.83
C ILE A 339 -7.36 1.37 4.15
N ALA A 340 -7.36 1.51 2.83
CA ALA A 340 -8.55 1.88 2.08
C ALA A 340 -8.52 1.38 0.64
N GLU A 341 -9.68 1.14 0.08
CA GLU A 341 -9.84 0.83 -1.34
C GLU A 341 -11.04 1.61 -1.92
N THR A 342 -10.86 2.14 -3.11
CA THR A 342 -11.93 2.72 -3.93
C THR A 342 -12.10 1.88 -5.18
N HIS A 343 -13.29 1.34 -5.36
CA HIS A 343 -13.70 0.53 -6.49
C HIS A 343 -14.43 1.39 -7.50
N VAL A 344 -13.81 1.63 -8.65
CA VAL A 344 -14.40 2.41 -9.75
C VAL A 344 -15.48 1.57 -10.44
N VAL A 345 -16.68 2.12 -10.51
CA VAL A 345 -17.87 1.51 -11.14
C VAL A 345 -18.16 2.16 -12.49
N SER A 346 -17.92 3.48 -12.59
CA SER A 346 -18.22 4.25 -13.80
C SER A 346 -17.42 3.77 -15.00
N ARG A 347 -18.10 3.50 -16.12
CA ARG A 347 -17.48 3.17 -17.40
C ARG A 347 -16.79 4.36 -18.07
N LYS A 348 -17.02 5.58 -17.59
CA LYS A 348 -16.39 6.82 -18.08
C LYS A 348 -14.95 6.97 -17.55
N ILE A 349 -14.59 6.20 -16.51
CA ILE A 349 -13.27 6.21 -15.87
C ILE A 349 -12.53 4.93 -16.26
N ILE A 350 -11.56 5.06 -17.16
CA ILE A 350 -10.94 3.93 -17.86
C ILE A 350 -9.49 3.77 -17.39
N PRO A 351 -9.04 2.57 -16.97
CA PRO A 351 -7.63 2.32 -16.71
C PRO A 351 -6.77 2.55 -17.97
N ASN A 352 -5.58 3.13 -17.81
CA ASN A 352 -4.64 3.30 -18.91
C ASN A 352 -4.11 1.95 -19.45
N GLY A 353 -3.31 1.96 -20.52
CA GLY A 353 -2.82 0.75 -21.17
C GLY A 353 -1.97 -0.15 -20.27
N ARG A 354 -1.17 0.45 -19.38
CA ARG A 354 -0.29 -0.24 -18.42
C ARG A 354 -1.00 -0.70 -17.16
N ARG A 355 -2.20 -0.14 -16.89
CA ARG A 355 -2.95 -0.32 -15.63
C ARG A 355 -2.17 0.11 -14.39
N ASP A 356 -1.23 1.02 -14.56
CA ASP A 356 -0.53 1.69 -13.47
C ASP A 356 -1.25 2.97 -13.02
N ASN A 357 -2.23 3.44 -13.82
CA ASN A 357 -3.11 4.57 -13.49
C ASN A 357 -4.39 4.49 -14.35
N TYR A 358 -5.27 5.47 -14.18
CA TYR A 358 -6.41 5.74 -15.06
C TYR A 358 -6.05 6.76 -16.14
N GLU A 359 -6.79 6.74 -17.26
CA GLU A 359 -6.67 7.76 -18.29
C GLU A 359 -7.05 9.13 -17.73
N GLN A 360 -6.25 10.15 -18.06
CA GLN A 360 -6.52 11.52 -17.61
C GLN A 360 -7.78 12.00 -18.34
N SER A 361 -8.88 12.08 -17.59
CA SER A 361 -10.19 12.49 -18.09
C SER A 361 -10.88 13.41 -17.08
N ALA A 362 -11.87 14.19 -17.54
CA ALA A 362 -12.67 15.03 -16.66
C ALA A 362 -13.42 14.22 -15.59
N HIS A 363 -13.81 12.98 -15.90
CA HIS A 363 -14.49 12.09 -14.97
C HIS A 363 -13.55 11.55 -13.89
N PHE A 364 -12.31 11.20 -14.24
CA PHE A 364 -11.31 10.77 -13.26
C PHE A 364 -10.90 11.94 -12.35
N SER A 365 -10.68 13.14 -12.92
CA SER A 365 -10.38 14.34 -12.14
C SER A 365 -11.52 14.72 -11.18
N ASP A 366 -12.79 14.55 -11.59
CA ASP A 366 -13.94 14.77 -10.72
C ASP A 366 -13.97 13.76 -9.55
N LEU A 367 -13.70 12.48 -9.82
CA LEU A 367 -13.59 11.46 -8.78
C LEU A 367 -12.49 11.84 -7.76
N LEU A 368 -11.28 12.19 -8.20
CA LEU A 368 -10.18 12.58 -7.31
C LEU A 368 -10.56 13.80 -6.45
N THR A 369 -11.23 14.78 -7.04
CA THR A 369 -11.73 15.97 -6.33
C THR A 369 -12.69 15.60 -5.21
N ARG A 370 -13.60 14.65 -5.45
CA ARG A 370 -14.58 14.17 -4.46
C ARG A 370 -13.98 13.31 -3.36
N LEU A 371 -12.89 12.60 -3.63
CA LEU A 371 -12.16 11.81 -2.64
C LEU A 371 -11.22 12.67 -1.75
N THR A 372 -10.81 13.85 -2.22
CA THR A 372 -9.87 14.74 -1.52
C THR A 372 -10.31 15.11 -0.08
N PRO A 373 -11.59 15.42 0.23
CA PRO A 373 -12.01 15.69 1.61
C PRO A 373 -11.73 14.52 2.56
N THR A 374 -11.97 13.31 2.10
CA THR A 374 -11.72 12.08 2.87
C THR A 374 -10.21 11.87 3.14
N ALA A 375 -9.35 12.13 2.14
CA ALA A 375 -7.90 12.10 2.33
C ALA A 375 -7.43 13.13 3.37
N LYS A 376 -8.05 14.31 3.39
CA LYS A 376 -7.77 15.35 4.41
C LYS A 376 -8.22 14.92 5.81
N ASP A 377 -9.37 14.23 5.93
CA ASP A 377 -9.82 13.69 7.22
C ASP A 377 -8.86 12.61 7.75
N ILE A 378 -8.46 11.66 6.90
CA ILE A 378 -7.45 10.66 7.27
C ILE A 378 -6.15 11.34 7.71
N ALA A 379 -5.65 12.31 6.96
CA ALA A 379 -4.44 13.06 7.30
C ALA A 379 -4.57 13.81 8.64
N HIS A 380 -5.75 14.37 8.92
CA HIS A 380 -6.05 15.00 10.21
C HIS A 380 -5.96 13.99 11.37
N ARG A 381 -6.60 12.82 11.24
CA ARG A 381 -6.53 11.73 12.22
C ARG A 381 -5.07 11.26 12.45
N CYS A 382 -4.29 11.08 11.39
CA CYS A 382 -2.87 10.73 11.48
C CYS A 382 -2.06 11.78 12.25
N ARG A 383 -2.29 13.06 11.95
CA ARG A 383 -1.59 14.18 12.60
C ARG A 383 -1.97 14.28 14.08
N THR A 384 -3.26 14.21 14.39
CA THR A 384 -3.77 14.23 15.78
C THR A 384 -3.17 13.08 16.60
N SER A 385 -3.22 11.84 16.08
CA SER A 385 -2.61 10.68 16.75
C SER A 385 -1.09 10.87 16.96
N SER A 386 -0.37 11.42 15.97
CA SER A 386 1.06 11.70 16.12
C SER A 386 1.36 12.76 17.18
N ILE A 387 0.58 13.84 17.22
CA ILE A 387 0.72 14.91 18.23
C ILE A 387 0.45 14.35 19.63
N THR A 388 -0.62 13.58 19.79
CA THR A 388 -0.98 12.96 21.08
C THR A 388 0.12 12.04 21.57
N ARG A 389 0.65 11.14 20.72
CA ARG A 389 1.75 10.24 21.11
C ARG A 389 3.02 10.99 21.51
N ASN A 390 3.38 12.02 20.74
CA ASN A 390 4.56 12.84 21.06
C ASN A 390 4.39 13.59 22.38
N ALA A 391 3.18 14.06 22.67
CA ALA A 391 2.86 14.69 23.96
C ALA A 391 2.95 13.67 25.09
N LEU A 392 2.36 12.48 24.93
CA LEU A 392 2.43 11.39 25.92
C LEU A 392 3.88 10.98 26.23
N GLN A 393 4.72 10.82 25.20
CA GLN A 393 6.14 10.48 25.39
C GLN A 393 6.91 11.56 26.16
N ARG A 394 6.65 12.84 25.85
CA ARG A 394 7.28 13.96 26.61
C ARG A 394 6.82 13.97 28.06
N HIS A 395 5.52 13.85 28.30
CA HIS A 395 4.97 13.80 29.66
C HIS A 395 5.51 12.62 30.46
N GLU A 396 5.66 11.44 29.82
CA GLU A 396 6.28 10.28 30.46
C GLU A 396 7.72 10.55 30.88
N ALA A 397 8.50 11.17 30.00
CA ALA A 397 9.87 11.56 30.32
C ALA A 397 9.94 12.60 31.43
N ASP A 398 9.02 13.58 31.44
CA ASP A 398 8.96 14.61 32.47
C ASP A 398 8.55 14.04 33.83
N LEU A 399 7.58 13.10 33.88
CA LEU A 399 7.21 12.38 35.11
C LEU A 399 8.34 11.51 35.63
N ALA A 400 9.08 10.83 34.73
CA ALA A 400 10.24 10.03 35.14
C ALA A 400 11.33 10.90 35.77
N LYS A 401 11.60 12.08 35.22
CA LYS A 401 12.53 13.07 35.82
C LYS A 401 12.06 13.53 37.18
N CYS A 402 10.76 13.82 37.34
CA CYS A 402 10.20 14.19 38.62
C CYS A 402 10.36 13.08 39.67
N GLU A 403 10.13 11.82 39.30
CA GLU A 403 10.31 10.66 40.16
C GLU A 403 11.77 10.48 40.59
N GLU A 404 12.70 10.65 39.65
CA GLU A 404 14.13 10.60 39.93
C GLU A 404 14.57 11.75 40.85
N GLY A 405 14.10 12.97 40.59
CA GLY A 405 14.36 14.14 41.43
C GLY A 405 13.86 13.94 42.87
N ILE A 406 12.65 13.36 43.06
CA ILE A 406 12.14 13.01 44.38
C ILE A 406 13.01 11.93 45.04
N ALA A 407 13.43 10.92 44.32
CA ALA A 407 14.29 9.86 44.86
C ALA A 407 15.64 10.42 45.32
N ILE A 408 16.20 11.41 44.61
CA ILE A 408 17.42 12.13 45.02
C ILE A 408 17.13 12.97 46.26
N ALA A 409 16.07 13.80 46.25
CA ALA A 409 15.72 14.71 47.34
C ALA A 409 15.35 13.99 48.67
N SER A 410 14.85 12.75 48.57
CA SER A 410 14.46 11.95 49.72
C SER A 410 15.64 11.29 50.46
N LYS A 411 16.87 11.40 49.97
CA LYS A 411 18.04 10.79 50.62
C LYS A 411 18.57 11.68 51.74
N ALA A 412 18.89 11.08 52.87
CA ALA A 412 19.30 11.78 54.11
C ALA A 412 20.55 12.65 53.97
N ARG A 413 21.37 12.44 52.92
CA ARG A 413 22.63 13.18 52.74
C ARG A 413 22.57 14.22 51.62
N THR A 414 21.42 14.36 50.94
CA THR A 414 21.31 15.36 49.85
C THR A 414 21.35 16.79 50.44
N PRO A 415 22.23 17.66 49.95
CA PRO A 415 22.34 19.03 50.47
C PRO A 415 21.00 19.80 50.36
N ALA A 416 20.74 20.64 51.35
CA ALA A 416 19.49 21.41 51.47
C ALA A 416 19.14 22.20 50.24
N PHE A 417 20.11 22.89 49.66
CA PHE A 417 19.91 23.72 48.48
C PHE A 417 19.59 22.87 47.23
N VAL A 418 20.12 21.62 47.13
CA VAL A 418 19.77 20.67 46.06
C VAL A 418 18.31 20.22 46.20
N VAL A 419 17.88 19.91 47.45
CA VAL A 419 16.47 19.58 47.73
C VAL A 419 15.53 20.72 47.36
N ALA A 420 15.90 21.98 47.71
CA ALA A 420 15.11 23.15 47.36
C ALA A 420 15.01 23.36 45.83
N SER A 421 16.14 23.27 45.10
CA SER A 421 16.17 23.40 43.67
C SER A 421 15.35 22.31 42.95
N LEU A 422 15.51 21.03 43.35
CA LEU A 422 14.73 19.93 42.80
C LEU A 422 13.23 20.10 43.11
N ARG A 423 12.86 20.61 44.31
CA ARG A 423 11.47 20.91 44.68
C ARG A 423 10.86 21.96 43.73
N ASP A 424 11.58 23.04 43.43
CA ASP A 424 11.11 24.11 42.53
C ASP A 424 10.96 23.60 41.09
N GLU A 425 11.95 22.83 40.59
CA GLU A 425 11.90 22.22 39.24
C GLU A 425 10.73 21.25 39.13
N ILE A 426 10.56 20.33 40.10
CA ILE A 426 9.47 19.36 40.12
C ILE A 426 8.11 20.07 40.19
N THR A 427 7.97 21.09 41.06
CA THR A 427 6.73 21.86 41.18
C THR A 427 6.35 22.54 39.86
N THR A 428 7.32 23.16 39.22
CA THR A 428 7.13 23.82 37.91
C THR A 428 6.72 22.82 36.84
N THR A 429 7.40 21.68 36.77
CA THR A 429 7.11 20.59 35.82
C THR A 429 5.73 20.00 36.04
N LEU A 430 5.36 19.67 37.29
CA LEU A 430 4.04 19.15 37.62
C LEU A 430 2.93 20.15 37.31
N SER A 431 3.11 21.42 37.58
CA SER A 431 2.14 22.48 37.22
C SER A 431 1.93 22.59 35.69
N ALA A 432 3.00 22.45 34.91
CA ALA A 432 2.92 22.42 33.46
C ALA A 432 2.20 21.16 32.95
N LEU A 433 2.47 20.00 33.56
CA LEU A 433 1.82 18.72 33.23
C LEU A 433 0.33 18.76 33.57
N GLU A 434 -0.08 19.25 34.76
CA GLU A 434 -1.48 19.40 35.13
C GLU A 434 -2.26 20.29 34.15
N LYS A 435 -1.69 21.43 33.73
CA LYS A 435 -2.32 22.29 32.72
C LYS A 435 -2.45 21.61 31.36
N SER A 436 -1.50 20.79 30.99
CA SER A 436 -1.52 20.09 29.69
C SER A 436 -2.48 18.91 29.67
N THR A 437 -2.64 18.19 30.78
CA THR A 437 -3.58 17.07 30.91
C THR A 437 -5.06 17.49 30.96
N GLN A 438 -5.35 18.76 31.20
CA GLN A 438 -6.71 19.33 31.09
C GLN A 438 -7.17 19.56 29.64
N ARG A 439 -6.31 19.41 28.64
CA ARG A 439 -6.68 19.53 27.24
C ARG A 439 -7.34 18.21 26.77
N GLU A 440 -8.25 18.32 25.80
CA GLU A 440 -9.01 17.18 25.20
C GLU A 440 -8.13 16.03 24.68
N LEU A 441 -6.82 16.26 24.55
CA LEU A 441 -5.84 15.28 24.07
C LEU A 441 -5.60 14.08 25.04
N PHE A 442 -6.01 14.20 26.31
CA PHE A 442 -5.78 13.21 27.37
C PHE A 442 -7.09 12.64 27.92
N THR A 443 -8.00 12.24 27.05
CA THR A 443 -9.25 11.58 27.42
C THR A 443 -9.09 10.06 27.46
N GLY A 444 -9.67 9.40 28.48
CA GLY A 444 -9.70 7.95 28.64
C GLY A 444 -8.69 7.41 29.66
N SER A 445 -8.56 6.08 29.71
CA SER A 445 -7.80 5.36 30.75
C SER A 445 -6.31 5.76 30.87
N GLU A 446 -5.68 6.18 29.78
CA GLU A 446 -4.30 6.66 29.80
C GLU A 446 -4.21 8.03 30.50
N GLY A 447 -5.13 8.95 30.23
CA GLY A 447 -5.21 10.25 30.89
C GLY A 447 -5.44 10.11 32.41
N ASP A 448 -6.31 9.20 32.81
CA ASP A 448 -6.57 8.90 34.23
C ASP A 448 -5.34 8.35 34.92
N ALA A 449 -4.60 7.46 34.29
CA ALA A 449 -3.35 6.90 34.81
C ALA A 449 -2.28 8.00 34.98
N PHE A 450 -2.15 8.94 34.04
CA PHE A 450 -1.27 10.09 34.18
C PHE A 450 -1.64 11.00 35.33
N GLN A 451 -2.92 11.35 35.49
CA GLN A 451 -3.38 12.19 36.58
C GLN A 451 -3.15 11.52 37.95
N LEU A 452 -3.37 10.21 38.05
CA LEU A 452 -3.08 9.45 39.26
C LEU A 452 -1.59 9.49 39.61
N ARG A 453 -0.72 9.39 38.62
CA ARG A 453 0.73 9.43 38.78
C ARG A 453 1.20 10.82 39.21
N ILE A 454 0.67 11.88 38.60
CA ILE A 454 0.92 13.27 39.00
C ILE A 454 0.55 13.47 40.48
N LYS A 455 -0.66 13.02 40.90
CA LYS A 455 -1.10 13.11 42.29
C LYS A 455 -0.15 12.39 43.25
N LYS A 456 0.33 11.19 42.90
CA LYS A 456 1.29 10.43 43.70
C LYS A 456 2.61 11.19 43.87
N ILE A 457 3.13 11.79 42.80
CA ILE A 457 4.37 12.57 42.80
C ILE A 457 4.18 13.82 43.66
N THR A 458 3.07 14.56 43.48
CA THR A 458 2.72 15.75 44.25
C THR A 458 2.66 15.44 45.76
N ASN A 459 2.06 14.29 46.16
CA ASN A 459 2.01 13.87 47.56
C ASN A 459 3.38 13.54 48.13
N LYS A 460 4.25 12.89 47.36
CA LYS A 460 5.65 12.65 47.76
C LYS A 460 6.43 13.94 47.91
N LEU A 461 6.22 14.91 46.99
CA LEU A 461 6.87 16.22 47.06
C LEU A 461 6.48 16.99 48.32
N LYS A 462 5.21 16.94 48.74
CA LYS A 462 4.74 17.54 50.00
C LYS A 462 5.36 16.90 51.26
N GLY A 463 5.78 15.65 51.18
CA GLY A 463 6.43 14.92 52.27
C GLY A 463 7.94 15.19 52.40
N LEU A 464 8.54 15.95 51.48
CA LEU A 464 9.93 16.35 51.58
C LEU A 464 10.10 17.47 52.62
N PRO A 465 11.19 17.48 53.44
CA PRO A 465 11.42 18.50 54.43
C PRO A 465 11.41 19.91 53.86
N GLU A 466 10.70 20.83 54.49
CA GLU A 466 10.57 22.23 54.01
C GLU A 466 11.81 23.07 54.29
N GLU A 467 12.51 22.83 55.34
CA GLU A 467 13.84 23.38 55.64
C GLU A 467 14.72 22.30 56.23
N PRO A 468 15.87 21.99 55.66
CA PRO A 468 16.84 21.17 56.32
C PRO A 468 17.69 22.06 57.25
N ASP A 469 17.72 21.69 58.47
CA ASP A 469 18.57 22.26 59.52
C ASP A 469 20.06 21.95 59.26
N SER A 470 20.57 22.34 58.13
CA SER A 470 21.99 22.16 57.82
C SER A 470 22.62 23.50 57.51
N ALA A 471 23.58 23.87 58.35
CA ALA A 471 24.49 24.99 58.10
C ALA A 471 24.92 24.97 56.63
N ASP A 472 24.65 26.05 55.91
CA ASP A 472 24.93 26.18 54.47
C ASP A 472 26.39 25.78 54.20
N ALA A 473 26.58 24.56 53.68
CA ALA A 473 27.90 23.99 53.41
C ALA A 473 28.79 24.90 52.50
N LEU A 474 28.18 25.97 51.97
CA LEU A 474 28.80 26.96 51.11
C LEU A 474 29.04 28.31 51.78
N GLN A 475 28.75 28.47 53.10
CA GLN A 475 28.97 29.76 53.81
C GLN A 475 30.44 30.22 53.74
N ASP A 476 31.37 29.27 53.66
CA ASP A 476 32.79 29.56 53.54
C ASP A 476 33.22 30.13 52.16
N PHE A 477 32.33 30.20 51.19
CA PHE A 477 32.63 30.71 49.83
C PHE A 477 32.07 32.12 49.62
N PRO A 478 32.75 32.98 48.81
CA PRO A 478 32.24 34.29 48.44
C PRO A 478 30.88 34.21 47.72
N PRO A 479 29.97 35.18 47.91
CA PRO A 479 28.64 35.17 47.29
C PRO A 479 28.66 34.91 45.77
N ALA A 480 29.59 35.53 45.06
CA ALA A 480 29.74 35.37 43.60
C ALA A 480 30.15 33.92 43.15
N GLN A 481 30.78 33.16 44.04
CA GLN A 481 31.19 31.78 43.76
C GLN A 481 30.15 30.77 44.22
N ARG A 482 29.30 31.12 45.18
CA ARG A 482 28.29 30.22 45.72
C ARG A 482 27.33 29.72 44.65
N GLN A 483 26.88 30.62 43.79
CA GLN A 483 25.93 30.23 42.72
C GLN A 483 26.56 29.22 41.75
N ILE A 484 27.79 29.50 41.28
CA ILE A 484 28.49 28.58 40.39
C ILE A 484 28.71 27.20 41.03
N ILE A 485 29.08 27.19 42.34
CA ILE A 485 29.30 25.93 43.06
C ILE A 485 27.97 25.20 43.24
N LYS A 486 26.86 25.88 43.49
CA LYS A 486 25.52 25.30 43.56
C LYS A 486 25.16 24.63 42.25
N ASP A 487 25.28 25.35 41.11
CA ASP A 487 24.97 24.87 39.78
C ASP A 487 25.79 23.60 39.43
N VAL A 488 27.09 23.61 39.80
CA VAL A 488 27.95 22.43 39.58
C VAL A 488 27.53 21.24 40.43
N ILE A 489 27.22 21.45 41.69
CA ILE A 489 26.81 20.38 42.62
C ILE A 489 25.45 19.80 42.16
N GLU A 490 24.50 20.64 41.81
CA GLU A 490 23.21 20.25 41.28
C GLU A 490 23.39 19.41 39.99
N THR A 491 24.21 19.86 39.06
CA THR A 491 24.53 19.12 37.83
C THR A 491 25.12 17.73 38.14
N ILE A 492 25.99 17.62 39.16
CA ILE A 492 26.56 16.33 39.57
C ILE A 492 25.48 15.38 40.07
N TYR A 493 24.53 15.82 40.91
CA TYR A 493 23.42 14.98 41.39
C TYR A 493 22.43 14.58 40.28
N LEU A 494 22.32 15.38 39.23
CA LEU A 494 21.47 15.09 38.06
C LEU A 494 22.12 14.10 37.06
N ILE A 495 23.47 14.12 36.94
CA ILE A 495 24.18 13.30 35.98
C ILE A 495 24.65 11.95 36.56
N GLU A 496 25.04 11.93 37.83
CA GLU A 496 25.57 10.70 38.46
C GLU A 496 24.47 9.67 38.69
N SER A 497 24.70 8.45 38.20
CA SER A 497 23.78 7.32 38.30
C SER A 497 23.59 6.81 39.74
N SER A 498 24.45 7.19 40.67
CA SER A 498 24.42 6.83 42.08
C SER A 498 24.66 8.06 42.96
N SER A 499 23.75 8.32 43.90
CA SER A 499 23.91 9.43 44.85
C SER A 499 25.12 9.26 45.77
N ASP A 500 25.54 8.02 46.08
CA ASP A 500 26.78 7.78 46.84
C ASP A 500 28.03 8.16 46.01
N ALA A 501 27.95 8.06 44.69
CA ALA A 501 28.99 8.56 43.79
C ALA A 501 28.96 10.09 43.72
N ALA A 502 27.77 10.70 43.61
CA ALA A 502 27.58 12.13 43.66
C ALA A 502 28.09 12.72 44.99
N ASP A 503 27.71 12.14 46.12
CA ASP A 503 28.18 12.57 47.46
C ASP A 503 29.71 12.52 47.58
N ARG A 504 30.34 11.46 47.10
CA ARG A 504 31.81 11.34 47.08
C ARG A 504 32.46 12.39 46.18
N LEU A 505 31.88 12.65 45.04
CA LEU A 505 32.41 13.63 44.07
C LEU A 505 32.28 15.05 44.58
N VAL A 506 31.09 15.40 45.10
CA VAL A 506 30.81 16.70 45.74
C VAL A 506 31.74 16.94 46.94
N GLY A 507 31.87 15.94 47.84
CA GLY A 507 32.79 16.01 48.96
C GLY A 507 34.24 16.27 48.55
N LYS A 508 34.72 15.59 47.51
CA LYS A 508 36.06 15.83 46.95
C LYS A 508 36.21 17.23 46.35
N ILE A 509 35.20 17.73 45.63
CA ILE A 509 35.22 19.07 45.01
C ILE A 509 35.26 20.12 46.09
N LEU A 510 34.35 20.08 47.06
CA LEU A 510 34.29 21.04 48.16
C LEU A 510 35.58 21.05 48.99
N SER A 511 36.14 19.90 49.32
CA SER A 511 37.40 19.77 50.04
C SER A 511 38.59 20.38 49.26
N LYS A 512 38.65 20.14 47.94
CA LYS A 512 39.69 20.71 47.07
C LYS A 512 39.55 22.22 46.93
N LEU A 513 38.33 22.74 46.83
CA LEU A 513 38.06 24.18 46.75
C LEU A 513 38.41 24.89 48.08
N ARG A 514 38.12 24.27 49.24
CA ARG A 514 38.50 24.77 50.58
C ARG A 514 40.03 24.76 50.80
N ASN A 515 40.70 23.68 50.37
CA ASN A 515 42.14 23.55 50.53
C ASN A 515 42.98 24.53 49.67
N LYS A 516 42.46 24.93 48.52
CA LYS A 516 43.10 25.98 47.67
C LYS A 516 43.06 27.37 48.31
N ARG A 517 42.30 27.56 49.39
CA ARG A 517 42.13 28.85 50.11
C ARG A 517 42.91 29.01 51.37
N LYS A 518 43.55 27.93 51.91
CA LYS A 518 44.47 28.09 53.04
C LYS A 518 45.72 28.80 52.51
N PRO A 519 46.01 30.03 52.97
CA PRO A 519 47.26 30.69 52.64
C PRO A 519 48.41 29.78 53.09
N LYS A 520 49.45 29.65 52.21
CA LYS A 520 50.70 29.02 52.59
C LYS A 520 51.40 29.80 53.67
#